data_390fa36a2ca163b68d0350976e6a8a26
#
_entry.id   390fa36a2ca163b68d0350976e6a8a26
#
_cell.length_a   1.000
_cell.length_b   1.000
_cell.length_c   1.000
_cell.angle_alpha   90.00
_cell.angle_beta   90.00
_cell.angle_gamma   90.00
#
_symmetry.space_group_name_H-M   'P 1'
#
loop_
_entity.id
_entity.type
_entity.pdbx_description
1 polymer ?
#
loop_
_entity_poly.entity_id
_entity_poly.type
_entity_poly.pdbx_seq_one_letter_code
_entity_poly.pdbx_strand_id
1 'polypeptide(L)'
;PRLSSAASDVYKRQELLNPNSTIKPKEVIKIQLNGLQKNDSKFKDSGIEQTWNFAHPNNKRVTGPLSKFKMMLKSDSYGMMINHLSHTITELGSSDKWAQFEVIILDKNKIYHKFNWQVEKYTLDGSLKDCWLTTMVSSPIPLGSSI
;
A
#
# COMPACT_ATOMS: atom_id res chain seq x y z
N PRO A 1 -4.12 14.79 -31.99
CA PRO A 1 -3.14 13.69 -32.04
C PRO A 1 -3.26 12.79 -30.82
N ARG A 2 -3.04 11.53 -31.03
CA ARG A 2 -3.04 10.55 -29.95
C ARG A 2 -1.74 10.55 -29.21
N LEU A 3 -1.83 10.46 -27.88
CA LEU A 3 -0.63 10.19 -27.08
C LEU A 3 -0.16 8.76 -27.32
N SER A 4 1.16 8.54 -27.32
CA SER A 4 1.72 7.20 -27.31
C SER A 4 1.32 6.49 -26.01
N SER A 5 1.39 5.14 -26.00
CA SER A 5 1.10 4.38 -24.78
C SER A 5 1.97 4.82 -23.60
N ALA A 6 3.27 5.03 -23.85
CA ALA A 6 4.20 5.47 -22.79
C ALA A 6 3.83 6.86 -22.25
N ALA A 7 3.50 7.81 -23.14
CA ALA A 7 3.09 9.16 -22.70
C ALA A 7 1.78 9.13 -21.95
N SER A 8 0.82 8.29 -22.37
CA SER A 8 -0.45 8.11 -21.67
C SER A 8 -0.24 7.52 -20.28
N ASP A 9 0.64 6.54 -20.12
CA ASP A 9 0.93 5.93 -18.83
C ASP A 9 1.60 6.91 -17.87
N VAL A 10 2.55 7.72 -18.36
CA VAL A 10 3.18 8.76 -17.54
C VAL A 10 2.14 9.77 -17.06
N TYR A 11 1.24 10.19 -17.95
CA TYR A 11 0.17 11.12 -17.61
C TYR A 11 -0.78 10.54 -16.54
N LYS A 12 -1.16 9.27 -16.68
CA LYS A 12 -2.02 8.59 -15.71
C LYS A 12 -1.34 8.42 -14.35
N ARG A 13 -0.03 8.21 -14.31
CA ARG A 13 0.72 8.11 -13.05
C ARG A 13 0.68 9.40 -12.25
N GLN A 14 0.49 10.54 -12.88
CA GLN A 14 0.32 11.82 -12.17
C GLN A 14 -0.98 11.88 -11.37
N GLU A 15 -1.93 10.97 -11.62
CA GLU A 15 -3.16 10.85 -10.84
C GLU A 15 -2.96 10.12 -9.53
N LEU A 16 -1.82 9.43 -9.35
CA LEU A 16 -1.52 8.76 -8.09
C LEU A 16 -1.23 9.78 -6.99
N LEU A 17 -1.64 9.47 -5.78
CA LEU A 17 -1.33 10.29 -4.63
C LEU A 17 0.14 10.11 -4.24
N ASN A 18 0.73 11.19 -3.78
CA ASN A 18 2.10 11.19 -3.29
C ASN A 18 2.13 11.57 -1.81
N PRO A 19 3.12 11.07 -1.07
CA PRO A 19 3.26 11.45 0.34
C PRO A 19 3.41 12.96 0.52
N ASN A 20 2.79 13.46 1.59
CA ASN A 20 3.03 14.81 2.09
C ASN A 20 2.83 14.80 3.61
N SER A 21 3.30 15.84 4.28
CA SER A 21 3.35 15.88 5.74
C SER A 21 1.98 16.00 6.42
N THR A 22 0.92 16.26 5.66
CA THR A 22 -0.43 16.40 6.22
C THR A 22 -1.20 15.07 6.27
N ILE A 23 -0.73 14.03 5.57
CA ILE A 23 -1.39 12.73 5.54
C ILE A 23 -1.04 11.94 6.79
N LYS A 24 -2.05 11.58 7.58
CA LYS A 24 -1.88 10.88 8.85
C LYS A 24 -1.62 9.38 8.64
N PRO A 25 -1.06 8.68 9.66
CA PRO A 25 -0.70 7.27 9.50
C PRO A 25 -1.82 6.37 9.00
N LYS A 26 -3.01 6.44 9.60
CA LYS A 26 -4.14 5.62 9.17
C LYS A 26 -4.54 5.90 7.73
N GLU A 27 -4.45 7.15 7.31
CA GLU A 27 -4.78 7.54 5.94
C GLU A 27 -3.80 6.98 4.92
N VAL A 28 -2.51 6.86 5.30
CA VAL A 28 -1.51 6.20 4.44
C VAL A 28 -1.96 4.78 4.11
N ILE A 29 -2.38 4.03 5.14
CA ILE A 29 -2.83 2.66 4.95
C ILE A 29 -4.11 2.62 4.10
N LYS A 30 -5.04 3.55 4.33
CA LYS A 30 -6.25 3.65 3.52
C LYS A 30 -5.94 3.88 2.05
N ILE A 31 -5.01 4.77 1.75
CA ILE A 31 -4.59 5.06 0.37
C ILE A 31 -4.04 3.79 -0.28
N GLN A 32 -3.16 3.09 0.44
CA GLN A 32 -2.57 1.85 -0.06
C GLN A 32 -3.62 0.77 -0.30
N LEU A 33 -4.47 0.51 0.69
CA LEU A 33 -5.49 -0.54 0.59
C LEU A 33 -6.59 -0.21 -0.43
N ASN A 34 -7.01 1.05 -0.52
CA ASN A 34 -7.98 1.46 -1.53
C ASN A 34 -7.43 1.28 -2.94
N GLY A 35 -6.14 1.55 -3.12
CA GLY A 35 -5.47 1.29 -4.40
C GLY A 35 -5.45 -0.19 -4.73
N LEU A 36 -5.06 -1.04 -3.78
CA LEU A 36 -5.01 -2.48 -3.98
C LEU A 36 -6.39 -3.09 -4.20
N GLN A 37 -7.43 -2.52 -3.61
CA GLN A 37 -8.82 -3.01 -3.77
C GLN A 37 -9.30 -2.88 -5.21
N LYS A 38 -8.80 -1.91 -5.94
CA LYS A 38 -9.11 -1.68 -7.35
C LYS A 38 -7.80 -1.52 -8.12
N ASN A 39 -7.04 -2.60 -8.17
CA ASN A 39 -5.64 -2.55 -8.59
C ASN A 39 -5.42 -1.93 -9.97
N ASP A 40 -6.30 -2.21 -10.93
CA ASP A 40 -6.13 -1.73 -12.31
C ASP A 40 -7.04 -0.55 -12.65
N SER A 41 -7.55 0.19 -11.65
CA SER A 41 -8.59 1.20 -11.88
C SER A 41 -8.12 2.38 -12.72
N LYS A 42 -6.87 2.78 -12.63
CA LYS A 42 -6.32 3.92 -13.39
C LYS A 42 -5.47 3.47 -14.57
N PHE A 43 -4.66 2.46 -14.36
CA PHE A 43 -3.86 1.76 -15.35
C PHE A 43 -3.45 0.42 -14.75
N LYS A 44 -2.84 -0.46 -15.53
CA LYS A 44 -2.44 -1.78 -15.04
C LYS A 44 -1.50 -1.65 -13.84
N ASP A 45 -1.86 -2.31 -12.73
CA ASP A 45 -1.12 -2.32 -11.46
C ASP A 45 -1.03 -0.95 -10.79
N SER A 46 -1.95 -0.04 -11.10
CA SER A 46 -1.96 1.30 -10.47
C SER A 46 -2.09 1.23 -8.95
N GLY A 47 -2.80 0.25 -8.42
CA GLY A 47 -2.92 0.06 -6.98
C GLY A 47 -1.61 -0.36 -6.32
N ILE A 48 -0.85 -1.24 -6.98
CA ILE A 48 0.47 -1.63 -6.49
C ILE A 48 1.42 -0.43 -6.52
N GLU A 49 1.39 0.37 -7.59
CA GLU A 49 2.23 1.57 -7.68
C GLU A 49 1.83 2.62 -6.65
N GLN A 50 0.54 2.78 -6.37
CA GLN A 50 0.07 3.65 -5.30
C GLN A 50 0.60 3.20 -3.94
N THR A 51 0.59 1.90 -3.69
CA THR A 51 1.14 1.31 -2.47
C THR A 51 2.64 1.56 -2.37
N TRP A 52 3.37 1.39 -3.46
CA TRP A 52 4.80 1.66 -3.55
C TRP A 52 5.14 3.11 -3.23
N ASN A 53 4.32 4.06 -3.68
CA ASN A 53 4.58 5.48 -3.45
C ASN A 53 4.60 5.84 -1.96
N PHE A 54 3.89 5.09 -1.13
CA PHE A 54 3.82 5.32 0.31
C PHE A 54 4.68 4.34 1.12
N ALA A 55 5.54 3.56 0.47
CA ALA A 55 6.49 2.71 1.16
C ALA A 55 7.71 3.53 1.60
N HIS A 56 8.17 3.27 2.83
CA HIS A 56 9.35 3.94 3.38
C HIS A 56 10.59 3.57 2.56
N PRO A 57 11.55 4.49 2.35
CA PRO A 57 12.79 4.17 1.62
C PRO A 57 13.53 2.93 2.13
N ASN A 58 13.54 2.69 3.45
CA ASN A 58 14.14 1.47 4.00
C ASN A 58 13.42 0.21 3.55
N ASN A 59 12.09 0.27 3.47
CA ASN A 59 11.29 -0.83 2.96
C ASN A 59 11.53 -1.04 1.46
N LYS A 60 11.60 0.04 0.70
CA LYS A 60 11.86 -0.02 -0.74
C LYS A 60 13.20 -0.66 -1.08
N ARG A 61 14.22 -0.46 -0.23
CA ARG A 61 15.52 -1.11 -0.42
C ARG A 61 15.43 -2.63 -0.35
N VAL A 62 14.56 -3.15 0.50
CA VAL A 62 14.37 -4.60 0.70
C VAL A 62 13.43 -5.18 -0.35
N THR A 63 12.35 -4.48 -0.67
CA THR A 63 11.27 -5.01 -1.51
C THR A 63 11.35 -4.57 -2.97
N GLY A 64 12.18 -3.57 -3.28
CA GLY A 64 12.34 -3.04 -4.62
C GLY A 64 13.36 -3.79 -5.46
N PRO A 65 13.51 -3.40 -6.72
CA PRO A 65 12.82 -2.29 -7.39
C PRO A 65 11.32 -2.54 -7.60
N LEU A 66 10.63 -1.57 -8.19
CA LEU A 66 9.18 -1.64 -8.37
C LEU A 66 8.72 -2.94 -9.05
N SER A 67 9.46 -3.40 -10.06
CA SER A 67 9.13 -4.66 -10.75
C SER A 67 9.14 -5.85 -9.79
N LYS A 68 10.11 -5.90 -8.88
CA LYS A 68 10.19 -6.94 -7.84
C LYS A 68 9.05 -6.80 -6.84
N PHE A 69 8.73 -5.58 -6.45
CA PHE A 69 7.60 -5.30 -5.55
C PHE A 69 6.28 -5.77 -6.17
N LYS A 70 6.07 -5.53 -7.46
CA LYS A 70 4.89 -6.03 -8.16
C LYS A 70 4.80 -7.56 -8.13
N MET A 71 5.91 -8.24 -8.34
CA MET A 71 5.96 -9.70 -8.26
C MET A 71 5.62 -10.19 -6.85
N MET A 72 6.14 -9.52 -5.84
CA MET A 72 5.88 -9.88 -4.44
C MET A 72 4.39 -9.71 -4.09
N LEU A 73 3.77 -8.60 -4.50
CA LEU A 73 2.36 -8.35 -4.24
C LEU A 73 1.44 -9.32 -4.98
N LYS A 74 1.91 -9.96 -6.05
CA LYS A 74 1.15 -10.96 -6.80
C LYS A 74 1.45 -12.39 -6.37
N SER A 75 2.37 -12.57 -5.42
CA SER A 75 2.73 -13.88 -4.89
C SER A 75 1.64 -14.43 -3.96
N ASP A 76 1.76 -15.71 -3.60
CA ASP A 76 0.80 -16.37 -2.70
C ASP A 76 0.74 -15.70 -1.32
N SER A 77 1.84 -15.08 -0.87
CA SER A 77 1.87 -14.44 0.45
C SER A 77 1.09 -13.14 0.53
N TYR A 78 0.95 -12.40 -0.58
CA TYR A 78 0.31 -11.08 -0.57
C TYR A 78 -0.77 -10.91 -1.64
N GLY A 79 -0.91 -11.86 -2.56
CA GLY A 79 -1.86 -11.74 -3.67
C GLY A 79 -3.32 -11.59 -3.25
N MET A 80 -3.67 -12.02 -2.02
CA MET A 80 -5.01 -11.86 -1.49
C MET A 80 -5.39 -10.39 -1.27
N MET A 81 -4.43 -9.49 -1.23
CA MET A 81 -4.71 -8.04 -1.11
C MET A 81 -5.23 -7.46 -2.42
N ILE A 82 -4.85 -8.04 -3.55
CA ILE A 82 -5.21 -7.50 -4.87
C ILE A 82 -6.67 -7.78 -5.15
N ASN A 83 -7.41 -6.70 -5.41
CA ASN A 83 -8.85 -6.75 -5.70
C ASN A 83 -9.67 -7.39 -4.57
N HIS A 84 -9.24 -7.17 -3.32
CA HIS A 84 -9.99 -7.66 -2.15
C HIS A 84 -11.36 -6.98 -2.04
N LEU A 85 -12.27 -7.64 -1.33
CA LEU A 85 -13.65 -7.16 -1.20
C LEU A 85 -13.78 -6.03 -0.18
N SER A 86 -13.15 -6.17 0.98
CA SER A 86 -13.24 -5.17 2.04
C SER A 86 -12.04 -5.29 2.97
N HIS A 87 -11.85 -4.25 3.78
CA HIS A 87 -10.80 -4.21 4.79
C HIS A 87 -11.23 -3.38 5.99
N THR A 88 -10.63 -3.66 7.14
CA THR A 88 -10.73 -2.84 8.33
C THR A 88 -9.32 -2.50 8.83
N ILE A 89 -9.17 -1.31 9.40
CA ILE A 89 -7.90 -0.81 9.89
C ILE A 89 -8.11 -0.37 11.35
N THR A 90 -7.40 -1.01 12.28
CA THR A 90 -7.52 -0.73 13.70
C THR A 90 -6.15 -0.34 14.27
N GLU A 91 -6.06 0.83 14.89
CA GLU A 91 -4.82 1.25 15.52
C GLU A 91 -4.53 0.41 16.76
N LEU A 92 -3.31 -0.11 16.85
CA LEU A 92 -2.85 -0.88 18.01
C LEU A 92 -2.01 -0.03 18.97
N GLY A 93 -1.32 0.98 18.46
CA GLY A 93 -0.51 1.88 19.23
C GLY A 93 0.18 2.89 18.35
N SER A 94 0.60 4.01 18.95
CA SER A 94 1.28 5.06 18.19
C SER A 94 2.13 5.93 19.11
N SER A 95 3.09 6.60 18.48
CA SER A 95 3.86 7.69 19.07
C SER A 95 3.92 8.82 18.04
N ASP A 96 4.72 9.84 18.32
CA ASP A 96 4.92 10.94 17.36
C ASP A 96 5.74 10.52 16.12
N LYS A 97 6.37 9.33 16.15
CA LYS A 97 7.25 8.86 15.06
C LYS A 97 6.86 7.54 14.45
N TRP A 98 6.00 6.77 15.08
CA TRP A 98 5.56 5.47 14.56
C TRP A 98 4.11 5.20 14.92
N ALA A 99 3.46 4.32 14.16
CA ALA A 99 2.12 3.84 14.45
C ALA A 99 1.99 2.41 13.94
N GLN A 100 1.28 1.58 14.69
CA GLN A 100 1.01 0.19 14.35
C GLN A 100 -0.48 -0.06 14.25
N PHE A 101 -0.85 -0.84 13.25
CA PHE A 101 -2.25 -1.13 12.93
C PHE A 101 -2.43 -2.62 12.67
N GLU A 102 -3.62 -3.10 13.04
CA GLU A 102 -4.13 -4.38 12.58
C GLU A 102 -4.99 -4.12 11.34
N VAL A 103 -4.70 -4.83 10.26
CA VAL A 103 -5.47 -4.77 9.04
C VAL A 103 -6.10 -6.13 8.81
N ILE A 104 -7.42 -6.19 8.65
CA ILE A 104 -8.13 -7.40 8.30
C ILE A 104 -8.68 -7.22 6.90
N ILE A 105 -8.35 -8.13 6.01
CA ILE A 105 -8.76 -8.12 4.62
C ILE A 105 -9.68 -9.30 4.35
N LEU A 106 -10.80 -9.04 3.71
CA LEU A 106 -11.66 -10.08 3.14
C LEU A 106 -11.30 -10.19 1.67
N ASP A 107 -10.71 -11.31 1.26
CA ASP A 107 -10.29 -11.49 -0.12
C ASP A 107 -11.46 -11.82 -1.06
N LYS A 108 -11.18 -11.87 -2.35
CA LYS A 108 -12.20 -12.14 -3.37
C LYS A 108 -12.83 -13.55 -3.27
N ASN A 109 -12.18 -14.45 -2.54
CA ASN A 109 -12.69 -15.80 -2.25
C ASN A 109 -13.43 -15.85 -0.91
N LYS A 110 -13.66 -14.69 -0.28
CA LYS A 110 -14.36 -14.55 1.00
C LYS A 110 -13.63 -15.20 2.17
N ILE A 111 -12.30 -15.15 2.14
CA ILE A 111 -11.43 -15.62 3.23
C ILE A 111 -10.82 -14.39 3.90
N TYR A 112 -10.87 -14.37 5.23
CA TYR A 112 -10.28 -13.30 6.01
C TYR A 112 -8.78 -13.55 6.24
N HIS A 113 -8.00 -12.48 6.15
CA HIS A 113 -6.57 -12.50 6.45
C HIS A 113 -6.24 -11.31 7.35
N LYS A 114 -5.37 -11.52 8.32
CA LYS A 114 -4.90 -10.47 9.21
C LYS A 114 -3.45 -10.13 8.90
N PHE A 115 -3.16 -8.83 8.91
CA PHE A 115 -1.80 -8.31 8.76
C PHE A 115 -1.52 -7.33 9.87
N ASN A 116 -0.28 -7.29 10.33
CA ASN A 116 0.23 -6.19 11.15
C ASN A 116 0.93 -5.21 10.21
N TRP A 117 0.60 -3.93 10.37
CA TRP A 117 1.04 -2.87 9.48
C TRP A 117 1.72 -1.78 10.30
N GLN A 118 2.94 -1.41 9.93
CA GLN A 118 3.67 -0.37 10.65
C GLN A 118 3.98 0.79 9.71
N VAL A 119 3.74 1.99 10.22
CA VAL A 119 3.98 3.25 9.51
C VAL A 119 4.90 4.08 10.37
N GLU A 120 5.92 4.70 9.77
CA GLU A 120 6.86 5.54 10.49
C GLU A 120 7.00 6.89 9.80
N LYS A 121 7.23 7.93 10.61
CA LYS A 121 7.50 9.26 10.10
C LYS A 121 8.94 9.29 9.56
N TYR A 122 9.08 9.77 8.31
CA TYR A 122 10.39 9.99 7.70
C TYR A 122 10.96 11.30 8.22
N THR A 123 12.13 11.26 8.85
CA THR A 123 12.68 12.41 9.57
C THR A 123 13.86 13.09 8.90
N LEU A 124 14.39 12.51 7.82
CA LEU A 124 15.54 13.09 7.11
C LEU A 124 15.09 14.24 6.19
N ASP A 125 16.00 15.16 5.95
CA ASP A 125 15.72 16.27 5.04
C ASP A 125 15.43 15.79 3.63
N GLY A 126 14.56 16.51 2.94
CA GLY A 126 14.17 16.20 1.58
C GLY A 126 12.66 16.25 1.40
N SER A 127 12.19 15.79 0.24
CA SER A 127 10.77 15.85 -0.14
C SER A 127 9.85 14.98 0.73
N LEU A 128 10.41 13.97 1.40
CA LEU A 128 9.63 13.05 2.25
C LEU A 128 9.64 13.44 3.72
N LYS A 129 10.33 14.53 4.08
CA LYS A 129 10.43 14.91 5.50
C LYS A 129 9.05 15.07 6.13
N ASP A 130 8.89 14.47 7.32
CA ASP A 130 7.64 14.46 8.10
C ASP A 130 6.47 13.73 7.44
N CYS A 131 6.72 13.00 6.35
CA CYS A 131 5.72 12.12 5.76
C CYS A 131 5.67 10.79 6.50
N TRP A 132 4.46 10.26 6.65
CA TRP A 132 4.24 8.93 7.19
C TRP A 132 4.31 7.90 6.06
N LEU A 133 5.14 6.86 6.24
CA LEU A 133 5.40 5.87 5.19
C LEU A 133 5.42 4.47 5.80
N THR A 134 4.93 3.49 5.04
CA THR A 134 4.88 2.10 5.51
C THR A 134 6.28 1.49 5.57
N THR A 135 6.65 0.99 6.75
CA THR A 135 7.94 0.34 6.97
C THR A 135 7.84 -1.17 7.01
N MET A 136 6.69 -1.72 7.37
CA MET A 136 6.54 -3.17 7.49
C MET A 136 5.09 -3.59 7.32
N VAL A 137 4.89 -4.69 6.62
CA VAL A 137 3.65 -5.46 6.59
C VAL A 137 4.02 -6.90 6.91
N SER A 138 3.40 -7.46 7.94
CA SER A 138 3.70 -8.83 8.37
C SER A 138 3.26 -9.87 7.35
N SER A 139 3.69 -11.11 7.56
CA SER A 139 3.11 -12.25 6.85
C SER A 139 1.62 -12.36 7.17
N PRO A 140 0.79 -12.84 6.23
CA PRO A 140 -0.64 -12.96 6.45
C PRO A 140 -0.97 -14.09 7.43
N ILE A 141 -2.02 -13.86 8.22
CA ILE A 141 -2.56 -14.87 9.13
C ILE A 141 -4.00 -15.13 8.71
N PRO A 142 -4.33 -16.33 8.18
CA PRO A 142 -5.71 -16.66 7.81
C PRO A 142 -6.62 -16.67 9.05
N LEU A 143 -7.80 -16.06 8.94
CA LEU A 143 -8.79 -16.01 10.01
C LEU A 143 -10.06 -16.83 9.70
N GLY A 144 -10.07 -17.50 8.56
CA GLY A 144 -11.22 -18.27 8.12
C GLY A 144 -12.03 -17.57 7.04
N SER A 145 -13.15 -18.19 6.66
CA SER A 145 -14.02 -17.65 5.61
C SER A 145 -15.18 -16.86 6.20
N SER A 146 -15.71 -15.92 5.42
CA SER A 146 -17.00 -15.31 5.74
C SER A 146 -18.11 -16.31 5.54
N ILE A 147 -19.10 -16.25 6.35
CA ILE A 147 -20.26 -17.14 6.21
C ILE A 147 -21.45 -16.36 5.71
#